data_04ecd88bca340114dcbcc9520eb6d67b
#
_entry.id   04ecd88bca340114dcbcc9520eb6d67b
#
_cell.length_a   1.000
_cell.length_b   1.000
_cell.length_c   1.000
_cell.angle_alpha   90.00
_cell.angle_beta   90.00
_cell.angle_gamma   90.00
#
_symmetry.space_group_name_H-M   'P 1'
#
loop_
_entity.id
_entity.type
_entity.pdbx_description
1 polymer ?
#
loop_
_entity_poly.entity_id
_entity_poly.type
_entity_poly.pdbx_seq_one_letter_code
_entity_poly.pdbx_strand_id
1 'polypeptide(L)'
;MPQDRPVPSISVRRMALHGRFPYLSYPRRYRREDYEIVDAALRSADALELAERPMPELSGGQRQRAYLAMALAQGAETVLMDEPTAFLDIRHQLGVMDTARSLAEEGRAVAIVTHDLGLALRRADILAVMQEGRLRMLDAPEAVFESGVIDEVFGVRLRRMETPDGPQYYFA
;
A
#
# COMPACT_ATOMS: atom_id res chain seq x y z
N MET A 1 -0.93 -7.99 18.89
CA MET A 1 -2.32 -7.90 19.38
C MET A 1 -3.19 -7.47 18.22
N PRO A 2 -4.26 -8.18 17.84
CA PRO A 2 -5.19 -7.68 16.85
C PRO A 2 -5.85 -6.44 17.44
N GLN A 3 -5.65 -5.31 16.78
CA GLN A 3 -6.38 -4.10 17.13
C GLN A 3 -7.80 -4.28 16.60
N ASP A 4 -8.74 -4.63 17.46
CA ASP A 4 -10.18 -4.57 17.20
C ASP A 4 -10.59 -3.09 17.04
N ARG A 5 -10.23 -2.50 15.92
CA ARG A 5 -10.81 -1.20 15.54
C ARG A 5 -12.25 -1.47 15.12
N PRO A 6 -13.22 -0.75 15.68
CA PRO A 6 -14.59 -0.91 15.26
C PRO A 6 -14.72 -0.62 13.77
N VAL A 7 -15.16 -1.61 13.01
CA VAL A 7 -15.38 -1.47 11.56
C VAL A 7 -16.73 -0.75 11.38
N PRO A 8 -16.75 0.41 10.70
CA PRO A 8 -17.99 1.16 10.53
C PRO A 8 -19.02 0.38 9.70
N SER A 9 -20.28 0.44 10.09
CA SER A 9 -21.41 -0.21 9.39
C SER A 9 -21.85 0.61 8.19
N ILE A 10 -20.95 0.82 7.24
CA ILE A 10 -21.20 1.51 5.96
C ILE A 10 -20.73 0.65 4.80
N SER A 11 -21.21 0.93 3.58
CA SER A 11 -20.74 0.22 2.40
C SER A 11 -19.31 0.62 2.02
N VAL A 12 -18.63 -0.23 1.25
CA VAL A 12 -17.29 0.02 0.71
C VAL A 12 -17.26 1.34 -0.09
N ARG A 13 -18.26 1.58 -0.95
CA ARG A 13 -18.39 2.85 -1.68
C ARG A 13 -18.46 4.04 -0.74
N ARG A 14 -19.22 3.93 0.34
CA ARG A 14 -19.35 5.01 1.31
C ARG A 14 -18.06 5.22 2.10
N MET A 15 -17.30 4.15 2.37
CA MET A 15 -15.96 4.24 2.95
C MET A 15 -15.03 4.99 1.98
N ALA A 16 -15.00 4.63 0.71
CA ALA A 16 -14.14 5.29 -0.28
C ALA A 16 -14.52 6.78 -0.48
N LEU A 17 -15.81 7.12 -0.40
CA LEU A 17 -16.27 8.52 -0.43
C LEU A 17 -15.71 9.39 0.71
N HIS A 18 -15.30 8.82 1.85
CA HIS A 18 -14.63 9.61 2.89
C HIS A 18 -13.31 10.21 2.40
N GLY A 19 -12.64 9.60 1.42
CA GLY A 19 -11.48 10.20 0.76
C GLY A 19 -11.79 11.55 0.10
N ARG A 20 -13.03 11.77 -0.32
CA ARG A 20 -13.48 13.03 -0.94
C ARG A 20 -13.90 14.11 0.06
N PHE A 21 -13.95 13.78 1.37
CA PHE A 21 -14.40 14.71 2.40
C PHE A 21 -13.64 16.05 2.42
N PRO A 22 -12.31 16.13 2.23
CA PRO A 22 -11.57 17.40 2.19
C PRO A 22 -12.01 18.35 1.08
N TYR A 23 -12.65 17.86 0.03
CA TYR A 23 -13.07 18.63 -1.15
C TYR A 23 -14.52 19.12 -1.06
N LEU A 24 -15.26 18.73 -0.01
CA LEU A 24 -16.66 19.10 0.14
C LEU A 24 -16.80 20.53 0.69
N SER A 25 -17.40 21.42 -0.09
CA SER A 25 -17.86 22.74 0.37
C SER A 25 -19.22 22.63 1.08
N TYR A 26 -19.58 23.66 1.87
CA TYR A 26 -20.88 23.72 2.53
C TYR A 26 -22.01 24.00 1.52
N PRO A 27 -23.20 23.33 1.62
CA PRO A 27 -23.49 22.16 2.46
C PRO A 27 -22.76 20.94 1.93
N ARG A 28 -22.12 20.16 2.84
CA ARG A 28 -21.27 19.00 2.49
C ARG A 28 -22.07 17.91 1.77
N ARG A 29 -22.08 17.96 0.46
CA ARG A 29 -22.76 16.97 -0.40
C ARG A 29 -21.80 16.47 -1.45
N TYR A 30 -21.75 15.16 -1.63
CA TYR A 30 -21.00 14.55 -2.70
C TYR A 30 -21.66 14.87 -4.04
N ARG A 31 -20.85 15.19 -5.05
CA ARG A 31 -21.27 15.47 -6.42
C ARG A 31 -21.03 14.25 -7.29
N ARG A 32 -21.57 14.26 -8.50
CA ARG A 32 -21.37 13.19 -9.49
C ARG A 32 -19.87 12.89 -9.71
N GLU A 33 -19.05 13.93 -9.81
CA GLU A 33 -17.61 13.83 -9.99
C GLU A 33 -16.94 13.04 -8.84
N ASP A 34 -17.38 13.22 -7.59
CA ASP A 34 -16.86 12.48 -6.45
C ASP A 34 -17.13 10.97 -6.56
N TYR A 35 -18.32 10.60 -7.08
CA TYR A 35 -18.65 9.21 -7.31
C TYR A 35 -17.84 8.61 -8.47
N GLU A 36 -17.59 9.37 -9.54
CA GLU A 36 -16.75 8.94 -10.65
C GLU A 36 -15.30 8.70 -10.21
N ILE A 37 -14.74 9.58 -9.38
CA ILE A 37 -13.41 9.42 -8.76
C ILE A 37 -13.37 8.18 -7.86
N VAL A 38 -14.38 7.99 -7.03
CA VAL A 38 -14.48 6.83 -6.14
C VAL A 38 -14.61 5.53 -6.93
N ASP A 39 -15.37 5.50 -8.02
CA ASP A 39 -15.48 4.31 -8.85
C ASP A 39 -14.15 3.97 -9.55
N ALA A 40 -13.39 4.97 -9.97
CA ALA A 40 -12.03 4.79 -10.49
C ALA A 40 -11.09 4.24 -9.40
N ALA A 41 -11.11 4.81 -8.20
CA ALA A 41 -10.32 4.35 -7.07
C ALA A 41 -10.67 2.91 -6.65
N LEU A 42 -11.96 2.55 -6.65
CA LEU A 42 -12.42 1.19 -6.37
C LEU A 42 -11.93 0.20 -7.43
N ARG A 43 -11.91 0.59 -8.70
CA ARG A 43 -11.33 -0.25 -9.78
C ARG A 43 -9.83 -0.47 -9.56
N SER A 44 -9.07 0.60 -9.32
CA SER A 44 -7.63 0.53 -9.09
C SER A 44 -7.26 -0.32 -7.86
N ALA A 45 -8.13 -0.35 -6.84
CA ALA A 45 -7.96 -1.16 -5.64
C ALA A 45 -8.56 -2.58 -5.76
N ASP A 46 -9.03 -3.00 -6.94
CA ASP A 46 -9.73 -4.29 -7.16
C ASP A 46 -10.86 -4.52 -6.13
N ALA A 47 -11.66 -3.48 -5.88
CA ALA A 47 -12.72 -3.46 -4.88
C ALA A 47 -14.09 -3.03 -5.42
N LEU A 48 -14.22 -2.79 -6.75
CA LEU A 48 -15.47 -2.28 -7.33
C LEU A 48 -16.64 -3.26 -7.15
N GLU A 49 -16.40 -4.55 -7.27
CA GLU A 49 -17.39 -5.60 -7.04
C GLU A 49 -17.95 -5.65 -5.61
N LEU A 50 -17.16 -5.10 -4.66
CA LEU A 50 -17.51 -5.02 -3.25
C LEU A 50 -18.21 -3.72 -2.88
N ALA A 51 -18.41 -2.79 -3.83
CA ALA A 51 -18.80 -1.40 -3.57
C ALA A 51 -20.03 -1.26 -2.66
N GLU A 52 -21.03 -2.10 -2.84
CA GLU A 52 -22.28 -2.03 -2.06
C GLU A 52 -22.28 -2.94 -0.83
N ARG A 53 -21.22 -3.75 -0.61
CA ARG A 53 -21.12 -4.61 0.56
C ARG A 53 -20.81 -3.82 1.82
N PRO A 54 -21.40 -4.16 2.97
CA PRO A 54 -21.06 -3.56 4.26
C PRO A 54 -19.62 -3.91 4.67
N MET A 55 -18.86 -2.93 5.16
CA MET A 55 -17.49 -3.11 5.63
C MET A 55 -17.32 -4.24 6.67
N PRO A 56 -18.24 -4.46 7.64
CA PRO A 56 -18.12 -5.54 8.60
C PRO A 56 -18.17 -6.95 8.01
N GLU A 57 -18.80 -7.13 6.84
CA GLU A 57 -18.96 -8.42 6.18
C GLU A 57 -17.72 -8.82 5.33
N LEU A 58 -16.75 -7.94 5.24
CA LEU A 58 -15.55 -8.16 4.43
C LEU A 58 -14.49 -8.98 5.18
N SER A 59 -13.75 -9.80 4.43
CA SER A 59 -12.50 -10.38 4.92
C SER A 59 -11.45 -9.28 5.20
N GLY A 60 -10.38 -9.62 5.92
CA GLY A 60 -9.28 -8.68 6.20
C GLY A 60 -8.71 -8.07 4.91
N GLY A 61 -8.42 -8.88 3.91
CA GLY A 61 -7.90 -8.43 2.63
C GLY A 61 -8.89 -7.56 1.84
N GLN A 62 -10.19 -7.92 1.84
CA GLN A 62 -11.21 -7.09 1.22
C GLN A 62 -11.34 -5.72 1.89
N ARG A 63 -11.24 -5.66 3.21
CA ARG A 63 -11.20 -4.39 3.97
C ARG A 63 -9.98 -3.56 3.61
N GLN A 64 -8.80 -4.18 3.47
CA GLN A 64 -7.58 -3.50 3.08
C GLN A 64 -7.73 -2.83 1.71
N ARG A 65 -8.32 -3.52 0.73
CA ARG A 65 -8.62 -2.95 -0.60
C ARG A 65 -9.61 -1.77 -0.53
N ALA A 66 -10.62 -1.85 0.34
CA ALA A 66 -11.56 -0.75 0.55
C ALA A 66 -10.88 0.49 1.16
N TYR A 67 -9.96 0.31 2.13
CA TYR A 67 -9.17 1.42 2.68
C TYR A 67 -8.18 2.00 1.65
N LEU A 68 -7.58 1.15 0.82
CA LEU A 68 -6.75 1.61 -0.29
C LEU A 68 -7.55 2.48 -1.25
N ALA A 69 -8.75 2.03 -1.66
CA ALA A 69 -9.64 2.83 -2.50
C ALA A 69 -9.98 4.20 -1.88
N MET A 70 -10.22 4.27 -0.57
CA MET A 70 -10.43 5.53 0.13
C MET A 70 -9.21 6.44 0.03
N ALA A 71 -8.00 5.92 0.24
CA ALA A 71 -6.76 6.70 0.13
C ALA A 71 -6.53 7.19 -1.32
N LEU A 72 -6.81 6.34 -2.33
CA LEU A 72 -6.71 6.71 -3.74
C LEU A 72 -7.72 7.80 -4.12
N ALA A 73 -8.96 7.70 -3.64
CA ALA A 73 -10.00 8.69 -3.88
C ALA A 73 -9.66 10.07 -3.30
N GLN A 74 -8.80 10.12 -2.28
CA GLN A 74 -8.32 11.38 -1.73
C GLN A 74 -7.47 12.19 -2.73
N GLY A 75 -6.80 11.52 -3.69
CA GLY A 75 -6.02 12.20 -4.73
C GLY A 75 -4.82 12.96 -4.20
N ALA A 76 -4.23 12.55 -3.07
CA ALA A 76 -3.08 13.20 -2.47
C ALA A 76 -1.82 13.04 -3.36
N GLU A 77 -0.96 14.05 -3.37
CA GLU A 77 0.35 14.00 -4.06
C GLU A 77 1.32 13.05 -3.37
N THR A 78 1.13 12.82 -2.07
CA THR A 78 1.94 11.88 -1.28
C THR A 78 1.04 10.84 -0.63
N VAL A 79 1.37 9.57 -0.84
CA VAL A 79 0.65 8.42 -0.27
C VAL A 79 1.57 7.68 0.69
N LEU A 80 1.13 7.54 1.94
CA LEU A 80 1.84 6.76 2.96
C LEU A 80 1.04 5.48 3.22
N MET A 81 1.69 4.34 3.08
CA MET A 81 1.10 3.03 3.32
C MET A 81 1.87 2.30 4.42
N ASP A 82 1.19 1.90 5.47
CA ASP A 82 1.76 1.14 6.57
C ASP A 82 1.29 -0.31 6.49
N GLU A 83 2.21 -1.23 6.19
CA GLU A 83 1.98 -2.67 5.99
C GLU A 83 0.79 -2.97 5.03
N PRO A 84 0.74 -2.35 3.82
CA PRO A 84 -0.44 -2.47 2.96
C PRO A 84 -0.66 -3.87 2.40
N THR A 85 0.34 -4.73 2.46
CA THR A 85 0.30 -6.13 1.99
C THR A 85 -0.03 -7.13 3.09
N ALA A 86 -0.13 -6.69 4.36
CA ALA A 86 -0.46 -7.57 5.47
C ALA A 86 -1.84 -8.23 5.29
N PHE A 87 -1.93 -9.53 5.60
CA PHE A 87 -3.16 -10.34 5.50
C PHE A 87 -3.72 -10.51 4.06
N LEU A 88 -2.96 -10.12 3.04
CA LEU A 88 -3.29 -10.36 1.64
C LEU A 88 -2.65 -11.65 1.14
N ASP A 89 -3.32 -12.35 0.25
CA ASP A 89 -2.69 -13.40 -0.55
C ASP A 89 -1.72 -12.79 -1.58
N ILE A 90 -0.86 -13.62 -2.16
CA ILE A 90 0.23 -13.20 -3.06
C ILE A 90 -0.30 -12.36 -4.23
N ARG A 91 -1.44 -12.76 -4.83
CA ARG A 91 -2.03 -12.04 -5.96
C ARG A 91 -2.39 -10.60 -5.58
N HIS A 92 -3.04 -10.44 -4.43
CA HIS A 92 -3.46 -9.12 -3.94
C HIS A 92 -2.27 -8.29 -3.45
N GLN A 93 -1.23 -8.91 -2.86
CA GLN A 93 0.02 -8.21 -2.51
C GLN A 93 0.67 -7.58 -3.75
N LEU A 94 0.79 -8.36 -4.83
CA LEU A 94 1.32 -7.86 -6.11
C LEU A 94 0.45 -6.73 -6.67
N GLY A 95 -0.88 -6.85 -6.63
CA GLY A 95 -1.81 -5.80 -7.07
C GLY A 95 -1.65 -4.48 -6.31
N VAL A 96 -1.40 -4.53 -4.99
CA VAL A 96 -1.10 -3.32 -4.19
C VAL A 96 0.20 -2.67 -4.66
N MET A 97 1.24 -3.46 -4.92
CA MET A 97 2.54 -2.93 -5.38
C MET A 97 2.44 -2.37 -6.80
N ASP A 98 1.67 -3.01 -7.68
CA ASP A 98 1.42 -2.50 -9.03
C ASP A 98 0.64 -1.17 -8.98
N THR A 99 -0.35 -1.06 -8.08
CA THR A 99 -1.05 0.21 -7.83
C THR A 99 -0.08 1.29 -7.32
N ALA A 100 0.80 0.95 -6.38
CA ALA A 100 1.80 1.88 -5.85
C ALA A 100 2.75 2.36 -6.96
N ARG A 101 3.19 1.46 -7.86
CA ARG A 101 4.02 1.79 -9.01
C ARG A 101 3.30 2.74 -9.97
N SER A 102 2.05 2.45 -10.33
CA SER A 102 1.25 3.32 -11.21
C SER A 102 1.09 4.74 -10.63
N LEU A 103 0.88 4.87 -9.32
CA LEU A 103 0.81 6.17 -8.66
C LEU A 103 2.13 6.94 -8.76
N ALA A 104 3.27 6.26 -8.60
CA ALA A 104 4.59 6.87 -8.74
C ALA A 104 4.85 7.33 -10.19
N GLU A 105 4.44 6.53 -11.17
CA GLU A 105 4.52 6.87 -12.59
C GLU A 105 3.61 8.05 -12.97
N GLU A 106 2.49 8.24 -12.26
CA GLU A 106 1.63 9.43 -12.35
C GLU A 106 2.26 10.67 -11.69
N GLY A 107 3.47 10.57 -11.10
CA GLY A 107 4.19 11.67 -10.47
C GLY A 107 3.87 11.88 -8.99
N ARG A 108 3.23 10.92 -8.32
CA ARG A 108 2.99 10.96 -6.87
C ARG A 108 4.17 10.38 -6.11
N ALA A 109 4.42 10.88 -4.92
CA ALA A 109 5.34 10.24 -3.98
C ALA A 109 4.62 9.12 -3.22
N VAL A 110 5.18 7.90 -3.25
CA VAL A 110 4.62 6.75 -2.52
C VAL A 110 5.66 6.23 -1.54
N ALA A 111 5.33 6.23 -0.25
CA ALA A 111 6.17 5.63 0.78
C ALA A 111 5.43 4.43 1.42
N ILE A 112 6.10 3.29 1.47
CA ILE A 112 5.56 2.04 2.00
C ILE A 112 6.43 1.57 3.15
N VAL A 113 5.82 1.37 4.32
CA VAL A 113 6.45 0.64 5.42
C VAL A 113 6.10 -0.84 5.25
N THR A 114 7.09 -1.70 5.23
CA THR A 114 6.89 -3.15 5.09
C THR A 114 8.03 -3.93 5.76
N HIS A 115 7.75 -5.15 6.16
CA HIS A 115 8.74 -6.12 6.62
C HIS A 115 9.11 -7.15 5.54
N ASP A 116 8.49 -7.10 4.36
CA ASP A 116 8.84 -7.96 3.23
C ASP A 116 10.05 -7.39 2.48
N LEU A 117 11.25 -7.81 2.91
CA LEU A 117 12.52 -7.36 2.34
C LEU A 117 12.65 -7.74 0.86
N GLY A 118 12.17 -8.94 0.47
CA GLY A 118 12.24 -9.39 -0.90
C GLY A 118 11.38 -8.54 -1.84
N LEU A 119 10.19 -8.17 -1.39
CA LEU A 119 9.29 -7.31 -2.14
C LEU A 119 9.85 -5.87 -2.23
N ALA A 120 10.35 -5.33 -1.12
CA ALA A 120 10.94 -4.01 -1.06
C ALA A 120 12.14 -3.88 -2.01
N LEU A 121 13.09 -4.82 -1.96
CA LEU A 121 14.30 -4.81 -2.80
C LEU A 121 13.98 -4.90 -4.30
N ARG A 122 12.88 -5.56 -4.68
CA ARG A 122 12.51 -5.72 -6.10
C ARG A 122 11.66 -4.60 -6.66
N ARG A 123 10.96 -3.85 -5.82
CA ARG A 123 9.90 -2.93 -6.28
C ARG A 123 10.16 -1.46 -5.96
N ALA A 124 10.99 -1.16 -4.97
CA ALA A 124 11.28 0.21 -4.58
C ALA A 124 12.31 0.87 -5.51
N ASP A 125 12.23 2.18 -5.66
CA ASP A 125 13.25 3.01 -6.28
C ASP A 125 14.32 3.41 -5.26
N ILE A 126 13.88 3.62 -4.01
CA ILE A 126 14.74 3.99 -2.86
C ILE A 126 14.29 3.18 -1.66
N LEU A 127 15.23 2.68 -0.87
CA LEU A 127 15.00 2.00 0.39
C LEU A 127 15.51 2.82 1.56
N ALA A 128 14.67 2.94 2.59
CA ALA A 128 15.02 3.48 3.89
C ALA A 128 15.09 2.34 4.91
N VAL A 129 16.26 2.02 5.42
CA VAL A 129 16.44 1.03 6.49
C VAL A 129 16.41 1.75 7.83
N MET A 130 15.45 1.36 8.69
CA MET A 130 15.21 1.98 10.00
C MET A 130 15.52 0.99 11.12
N GLN A 131 16.14 1.47 12.19
CA GLN A 131 16.36 0.72 13.41
C GLN A 131 16.21 1.64 14.63
N GLU A 132 15.43 1.25 15.62
CA GLU A 132 15.23 1.99 16.88
C GLU A 132 14.88 3.47 16.66
N GLY A 133 14.02 3.75 15.67
CA GLY A 133 13.59 5.11 15.33
C GLY A 133 14.65 5.96 14.61
N ARG A 134 15.77 5.36 14.16
CA ARG A 134 16.84 6.04 13.43
C ARG A 134 16.97 5.50 12.02
N LEU A 135 17.24 6.41 11.09
CA LEU A 135 17.58 6.04 9.72
C LEU A 135 19.03 5.51 9.70
N ARG A 136 19.21 4.26 9.29
CA ARG A 136 20.51 3.61 9.16
C ARG A 136 21.08 3.81 7.74
N MET A 137 20.24 3.70 6.74
CA MET A 137 20.62 3.90 5.34
C MET A 137 19.43 4.36 4.51
N LEU A 138 19.69 5.17 3.49
CA LEU A 138 18.73 5.60 2.47
C LEU A 138 19.44 5.59 1.14
N ASP A 139 19.14 4.63 0.27
CA ASP A 139 19.78 4.51 -1.04
C ASP A 139 18.95 3.61 -1.97
N ALA A 140 19.43 3.44 -3.20
CA ALA A 140 18.89 2.47 -4.15
C ALA A 140 18.94 1.04 -3.58
N PRO A 141 18.00 0.15 -3.94
CA PRO A 141 17.93 -1.22 -3.40
C PRO A 141 19.22 -2.01 -3.52
N GLU A 142 19.94 -1.87 -4.63
CA GLU A 142 21.22 -2.55 -4.86
C GLU A 142 22.28 -2.10 -3.85
N ALA A 143 22.46 -0.79 -3.66
CA ALA A 143 23.42 -0.24 -2.71
C ALA A 143 23.09 -0.66 -1.27
N VAL A 144 21.80 -0.69 -0.91
CA VAL A 144 21.34 -1.16 0.40
C VAL A 144 21.65 -2.65 0.59
N PHE A 145 21.44 -3.49 -0.42
CA PHE A 145 21.77 -4.91 -0.38
C PHE A 145 23.28 -5.14 -0.22
N GLU A 146 24.10 -4.46 -1.04
CA GLU A 146 25.56 -4.62 -1.05
C GLU A 146 26.23 -4.11 0.23
N SER A 147 25.63 -3.13 0.91
CA SER A 147 26.15 -2.56 2.16
C SER A 147 26.15 -3.55 3.33
N GLY A 148 25.32 -4.61 3.28
CA GLY A 148 25.12 -5.52 4.40
C GLY A 148 24.29 -4.96 5.55
N VAL A 149 23.78 -3.72 5.45
CA VAL A 149 22.99 -3.08 6.51
C VAL A 149 21.74 -3.87 6.88
N ILE A 150 21.13 -4.59 5.91
CA ILE A 150 19.98 -5.46 6.18
C ILE A 150 20.39 -6.61 7.09
N ASP A 151 21.51 -7.27 6.80
CA ASP A 151 22.02 -8.38 7.60
C ASP A 151 22.30 -7.91 9.04
N GLU A 152 22.92 -6.74 9.19
CA GLU A 152 23.22 -6.14 10.51
C GLU A 152 21.95 -5.81 11.29
N VAL A 153 21.00 -5.10 10.66
CA VAL A 153 19.80 -4.56 11.33
C VAL A 153 18.81 -5.66 11.70
N PHE A 154 18.61 -6.64 10.82
CA PHE A 154 17.62 -7.69 11.03
C PHE A 154 18.21 -8.98 11.61
N GLY A 155 19.54 -9.09 11.74
CA GLY A 155 20.21 -10.29 12.27
C GLY A 155 20.05 -11.51 11.37
N VAL A 156 20.00 -11.31 10.06
CA VAL A 156 19.77 -12.35 9.05
C VAL A 156 20.96 -12.42 8.08
N ARG A 157 20.95 -13.41 7.20
CA ARG A 157 21.85 -13.45 6.05
C ARG A 157 21.02 -13.43 4.78
N LEU A 158 20.94 -12.28 4.14
CA LEU A 158 20.24 -12.10 2.88
C LEU A 158 21.15 -12.46 1.71
N ARG A 159 20.64 -13.24 0.78
CA ARG A 159 21.35 -13.69 -0.42
C ARG A 159 20.54 -13.32 -1.65
N ARG A 160 21.25 -13.14 -2.77
CA ARG A 160 20.68 -12.87 -4.08
C ARG A 160 20.99 -13.99 -5.05
N MET A 161 20.02 -14.31 -5.89
CA MET A 161 20.15 -15.21 -7.02
C MET A 161 19.58 -14.54 -8.26
N GLU A 162 20.34 -14.50 -9.33
CA GLU A 162 19.86 -13.99 -10.62
C GLU A 162 18.93 -15.01 -11.27
N THR A 163 17.79 -14.54 -11.76
CA THR A 163 16.83 -15.34 -12.52
C THR A 163 16.43 -14.61 -13.81
N PRO A 164 15.83 -15.31 -14.79
CA PRO A 164 15.33 -14.68 -16.02
C PRO A 164 14.36 -13.52 -15.76
N ASP A 165 13.63 -13.56 -14.62
CA ASP A 165 12.65 -12.55 -14.21
C ASP A 165 13.27 -11.47 -13.30
N GLY A 166 14.61 -11.41 -13.21
CA GLY A 166 15.34 -10.48 -12.36
C GLY A 166 15.82 -11.09 -11.04
N PRO A 167 16.45 -10.28 -10.17
CA PRO A 167 17.04 -10.77 -8.93
C PRO A 167 15.97 -11.27 -7.95
N GLN A 168 16.25 -12.42 -7.33
CA GLN A 168 15.46 -12.99 -6.24
C GLN A 168 16.29 -12.97 -4.97
N TYR A 169 15.64 -12.63 -3.85
CA TYR A 169 16.29 -12.54 -2.54
C TYR A 169 15.75 -13.63 -1.62
N TYR A 170 16.64 -14.29 -0.87
CA TYR A 170 16.31 -15.34 0.07
C TYR A 170 17.21 -15.28 1.30
N PHE A 171 16.75 -15.86 2.39
CA PHE A 171 17.52 -15.95 3.63
C PHE A 171 18.29 -17.27 3.68
N ALA A 172 19.56 -17.20 4.14
CA ALA A 172 20.46 -18.35 4.32
C ALA A 172 20.79 -18.55 5.79
#